data_6880f21102377427f1470269a62e9957
#
_entry.id   6880f21102377427f1470269a62e9957
#
_cell.length_a   1.000
_cell.length_b   1.000
_cell.length_c   1.000
_cell.angle_alpha   90.00
_cell.angle_beta   90.00
_cell.angle_gamma   90.00
#
_symmetry.space_group_name_H-M   'P 1'
#
loop_
_entity.id
_entity.type
_entity.pdbx_description
1 polymer ?
#
loop_
_entity_poly.entity_id
_entity_poly.type
_entity_poly.pdbx_seq_one_letter_code
_entity_poly.pdbx_strand_id
1 'polypeptide(L)'
;MSLPTHLRSVPNADNPTKTLLVAEDDRSTLSLYRAGLKGLQGFKILMAENGGQALEMLRLEPVHVLVTDLNMPVMDGFNLIAKASRFYPQVPIIVMTGLDESQHLNTPLQLGAIRILTKPPRLTILMDAIRAAAQFEPAGMVRGIGLNSILQLLSWEKKSCTLTVKSEAGMGLLYLKHGEVVHAAYREEEGLPAAYQLLIWDRPDIEFVETCRVQPTIDLPLTELLMNAALITDHRSPEFGEA
;
A
#
# COMPACT_ATOMS: atom_id res chain seq x y z
N MET A 1 -13.43 27.04 38.45
CA MET A 1 -12.97 25.67 38.21
C MET A 1 -12.69 25.56 36.72
N SER A 2 -11.44 25.78 36.33
CA SER A 2 -11.02 25.83 34.91
C SER A 2 -10.59 24.45 34.47
N LEU A 3 -11.14 23.99 33.33
CA LEU A 3 -10.81 22.71 32.70
C LEU A 3 -9.39 22.78 32.07
N PRO A 4 -8.57 21.74 32.17
CA PRO A 4 -7.26 21.73 31.56
C PRO A 4 -7.35 21.61 30.03
N THR A 5 -6.73 22.58 29.38
CA THR A 5 -6.50 22.60 27.94
C THR A 5 -5.57 21.45 27.57
N HIS A 6 -6.08 20.44 26.85
CA HIS A 6 -5.25 19.41 26.24
C HIS A 6 -4.35 20.07 25.20
N LEU A 7 -3.09 20.19 25.53
CA LEU A 7 -2.01 20.52 24.61
C LEU A 7 -1.98 19.45 23.49
N ARG A 8 -2.50 19.82 22.32
CA ARG A 8 -2.14 19.14 21.08
C ARG A 8 -0.63 19.33 20.91
N SER A 9 0.15 18.27 21.07
CA SER A 9 1.57 18.29 20.76
C SER A 9 1.74 18.70 19.29
N VAL A 10 2.31 19.88 19.09
CA VAL A 10 2.80 20.32 17.77
C VAL A 10 3.85 19.29 17.35
N PRO A 11 3.78 18.67 16.15
CA PRO A 11 4.80 17.76 15.68
C PRO A 11 6.15 18.47 15.70
N ASN A 12 7.13 17.90 16.35
CA ASN A 12 8.48 18.44 16.41
C ASN A 12 9.04 18.46 14.98
N ALA A 13 9.46 19.64 14.48
CA ALA A 13 9.92 19.83 13.10
C ALA A 13 11.19 19.03 12.75
N ASP A 14 11.87 18.48 13.76
CA ASP A 14 13.15 17.77 13.61
C ASP A 14 13.02 16.25 13.41
N ASN A 15 11.81 15.66 13.49
CA ASN A 15 11.58 14.24 13.23
C ASN A 15 10.52 14.06 12.14
N PRO A 16 10.92 13.72 10.90
CA PRO A 16 9.97 13.49 9.80
C PRO A 16 9.05 12.33 10.14
N THR A 17 7.75 12.60 10.17
CA THR A 17 6.74 11.58 10.50
C THR A 17 6.31 10.77 9.28
N LYS A 18 6.53 11.28 8.06
CA LYS A 18 6.11 10.66 6.79
C LYS A 18 7.27 10.60 5.80
N THR A 19 7.25 9.61 4.91
CA THR A 19 8.26 9.43 3.87
C THR A 19 7.64 9.66 2.51
N LEU A 20 8.20 10.58 1.73
CA LEU A 20 7.90 10.81 0.32
C LEU A 20 8.97 10.14 -0.53
N LEU A 21 8.57 9.34 -1.50
CA LEU A 21 9.45 8.79 -2.53
C LEU A 21 9.15 9.48 -3.87
N VAL A 22 10.18 10.03 -4.51
CA VAL A 22 10.08 10.64 -5.85
C VAL A 22 10.93 9.83 -6.81
N ALA A 23 10.31 9.33 -7.88
CA ALA A 23 10.96 8.60 -8.98
C ALA A 23 10.96 9.46 -10.24
N GLU A 24 12.14 9.78 -10.74
CA GLU A 24 12.40 10.65 -11.90
C GLU A 24 13.79 10.34 -12.44
N ASP A 25 13.95 10.13 -13.73
CA ASP A 25 15.24 9.76 -14.31
C ASP A 25 16.12 10.96 -14.67
N ASP A 26 15.52 12.12 -14.93
CA ASP A 26 16.29 13.33 -15.19
C ASP A 26 16.88 13.90 -13.90
N ARG A 27 18.22 13.84 -13.80
CA ARG A 27 18.96 14.30 -12.61
C ARG A 27 18.79 15.78 -12.33
N SER A 28 18.57 16.59 -13.35
CA SER A 28 18.34 18.02 -13.21
C SER A 28 16.99 18.27 -12.55
N THR A 29 15.97 17.56 -13.02
CA THR A 29 14.62 17.57 -12.46
C THR A 29 14.58 17.02 -11.03
N LEU A 30 15.29 15.91 -10.74
CA LEU A 30 15.45 15.40 -9.38
C LEU A 30 16.09 16.44 -8.43
N SER A 31 17.14 17.13 -8.91
CA SER A 31 17.81 18.18 -8.13
C SER A 31 16.88 19.34 -7.84
N LEU A 32 16.06 19.73 -8.84
CA LEU A 32 15.04 20.78 -8.69
C LEU A 32 13.98 20.38 -7.65
N TYR A 33 13.44 19.15 -7.73
CA TYR A 33 12.49 18.65 -6.75
C TYR A 33 13.10 18.55 -5.36
N ARG A 34 14.33 18.05 -5.24
CA ARG A 34 15.05 18.01 -3.96
C ARG A 34 15.21 19.38 -3.33
N ALA A 35 15.52 20.40 -4.13
CA ALA A 35 15.66 21.77 -3.64
C ALA A 35 14.28 22.37 -3.28
N GLY A 36 13.31 22.22 -4.15
CA GLY A 36 11.97 22.80 -3.98
C GLY A 36 11.18 22.15 -2.84
N LEU A 37 11.29 20.85 -2.66
CA LEU A 37 10.57 20.10 -1.63
C LEU A 37 11.22 20.23 -0.23
N LYS A 38 12.37 20.89 -0.07
CA LYS A 38 12.95 21.20 1.27
C LYS A 38 11.98 21.92 2.20
N GLY A 39 11.05 22.70 1.65
CA GLY A 39 10.00 23.38 2.41
C GLY A 39 8.83 22.48 2.84
N LEU A 40 8.82 21.21 2.46
CA LEU A 40 7.79 20.24 2.83
C LEU A 40 8.06 19.69 4.23
N GLN A 41 7.61 20.42 5.24
CA GLN A 41 7.83 20.07 6.64
C GLN A 41 7.16 18.71 6.99
N GLY A 42 7.78 17.92 7.86
CA GLY A 42 7.27 16.65 8.34
C GLY A 42 7.51 15.48 7.37
N PHE A 43 8.34 15.66 6.30
CA PHE A 43 8.65 14.61 5.36
C PHE A 43 10.16 14.30 5.27
N LYS A 44 10.50 13.00 5.34
CA LYS A 44 11.74 12.45 4.80
C LYS A 44 11.56 12.27 3.29
N ILE A 45 12.47 12.79 2.46
CA ILE A 45 12.37 12.71 1.01
C ILE A 45 13.39 11.73 0.48
N LEU A 46 12.93 10.68 -0.19
CA LEU A 46 13.72 9.70 -0.92
C LEU A 46 13.62 10.00 -2.42
N MET A 47 14.71 9.78 -3.15
CA MET A 47 14.80 10.00 -4.58
C MET A 47 15.28 8.73 -5.27
N ALA A 48 14.61 8.34 -6.35
CA ALA A 48 14.95 7.22 -7.20
C ALA A 48 15.15 7.69 -8.65
N GLU A 49 16.16 7.19 -9.34
CA GLU A 49 16.47 7.54 -10.73
C GLU A 49 15.76 6.65 -11.76
N ASN A 50 14.96 5.69 -11.31
CA ASN A 50 14.12 4.81 -12.16
C ASN A 50 13.13 4.05 -11.30
N GLY A 51 12.16 3.39 -11.95
CA GLY A 51 11.13 2.62 -11.27
C GLY A 51 11.65 1.40 -10.51
N GLY A 52 12.76 0.79 -10.95
CA GLY A 52 13.39 -0.34 -10.25
C GLY A 52 13.95 0.07 -8.89
N GLN A 53 14.68 1.18 -8.82
CA GLN A 53 15.16 1.76 -7.55
C GLN A 53 13.98 2.18 -6.65
N ALA A 54 12.94 2.77 -7.24
CA ALA A 54 11.75 3.16 -6.48
C ALA A 54 11.07 1.95 -5.85
N LEU A 55 10.94 0.85 -6.58
CA LEU A 55 10.33 -0.38 -6.06
C LEU A 55 11.17 -1.00 -4.92
N GLU A 56 12.50 -0.97 -5.05
CA GLU A 56 13.41 -1.42 -3.99
C GLU A 56 13.30 -0.55 -2.73
N MET A 57 13.18 0.78 -2.89
CA MET A 57 12.96 1.68 -1.77
C MET A 57 11.61 1.45 -1.10
N LEU A 58 10.53 1.16 -1.86
CA LEU A 58 9.24 0.77 -1.32
C LEU A 58 9.32 -0.51 -0.47
N ARG A 59 10.24 -1.42 -0.82
CA ARG A 59 10.46 -2.67 -0.07
C ARG A 59 11.20 -2.44 1.25
N LEU A 60 12.15 -1.50 1.28
CA LEU A 60 13.08 -1.30 2.40
C LEU A 60 12.63 -0.21 3.38
N GLU A 61 11.81 0.74 2.94
CA GLU A 61 11.47 1.94 3.72
C GLU A 61 9.93 2.08 3.83
N PRO A 62 9.42 2.59 4.95
CA PRO A 62 8.00 2.89 5.09
C PRO A 62 7.64 4.14 4.27
N VAL A 63 7.33 3.97 2.99
CA VAL A 63 6.90 5.05 2.10
C VAL A 63 5.43 5.38 2.34
N HIS A 64 5.11 6.68 2.45
CA HIS A 64 3.77 7.19 2.70
C HIS A 64 3.13 7.84 1.46
N VAL A 65 3.95 8.33 0.52
CA VAL A 65 3.50 8.87 -0.78
C VAL A 65 4.55 8.53 -1.81
N LEU A 66 4.11 8.05 -2.98
CA LEU A 66 4.95 7.89 -4.17
C LEU A 66 4.58 8.97 -5.19
N VAL A 67 5.58 9.71 -5.67
CA VAL A 67 5.48 10.58 -6.85
C VAL A 67 6.34 9.97 -7.94
N THR A 68 5.81 9.74 -9.13
CA THR A 68 6.57 9.10 -10.21
C THR A 68 6.37 9.77 -11.55
N ASP A 69 7.43 9.84 -12.34
CA ASP A 69 7.32 10.03 -13.79
C ASP A 69 6.79 8.75 -14.46
N LEU A 70 6.23 8.88 -15.65
CA LEU A 70 5.81 7.77 -16.49
C LEU A 70 6.98 7.23 -17.34
N ASN A 71 7.79 8.10 -17.91
CA ASN A 71 8.87 7.73 -18.81
C ASN A 71 10.21 7.67 -18.08
N MET A 72 10.59 6.49 -17.67
CA MET A 72 11.88 6.23 -17.02
C MET A 72 12.54 4.99 -17.62
N PRO A 73 13.90 4.95 -17.68
CA PRO A 73 14.62 3.76 -18.11
C PRO A 73 14.54 2.64 -17.06
N VAL A 74 14.90 1.41 -17.46
CA VAL A 74 14.95 0.20 -16.63
C VAL A 74 13.55 -0.31 -16.25
N MET A 75 12.76 0.51 -15.58
CA MET A 75 11.36 0.28 -15.29
C MET A 75 10.61 1.59 -15.41
N ASP A 76 9.67 1.64 -16.33
CA ASP A 76 8.81 2.79 -16.55
C ASP A 76 7.80 3.01 -15.42
N GLY A 77 7.17 4.18 -15.40
CA GLY A 77 6.21 4.54 -14.36
C GLY A 77 4.93 3.70 -14.42
N PHE A 78 4.50 3.23 -15.58
CA PHE A 78 3.32 2.36 -15.69
C PHE A 78 3.53 1.04 -14.96
N ASN A 79 4.69 0.40 -15.19
CA ASN A 79 5.08 -0.82 -14.51
C ASN A 79 5.29 -0.59 -12.99
N LEU A 80 5.88 0.55 -12.62
CA LEU A 80 6.03 0.94 -11.21
C LEU A 80 4.67 1.11 -10.54
N ILE A 81 3.73 1.85 -11.16
CA ILE A 81 2.38 2.06 -10.62
C ILE A 81 1.66 0.72 -10.45
N ALA A 82 1.68 -0.14 -11.47
CA ALA A 82 1.02 -1.45 -11.41
C ALA A 82 1.55 -2.31 -10.26
N LYS A 83 2.88 -2.38 -10.08
CA LYS A 83 3.50 -3.13 -8.98
C LYS A 83 3.27 -2.46 -7.63
N ALA A 84 3.43 -1.14 -7.53
CA ALA A 84 3.21 -0.41 -6.29
C ALA A 84 1.75 -0.52 -5.83
N SER A 85 0.77 -0.36 -6.72
CA SER A 85 -0.64 -0.53 -6.38
C SER A 85 -1.00 -1.96 -5.98
N ARG A 86 -0.28 -2.95 -6.51
CA ARG A 86 -0.48 -4.35 -6.17
C ARG A 86 0.13 -4.71 -4.83
N PHE A 87 1.40 -4.35 -4.57
CA PHE A 87 2.15 -4.79 -3.41
C PHE A 87 2.17 -3.79 -2.25
N TYR A 88 1.83 -2.52 -2.51
CA TYR A 88 1.80 -1.42 -1.53
C TYR A 88 0.50 -0.59 -1.68
N PRO A 89 -0.70 -1.21 -1.60
CA PRO A 89 -1.98 -0.54 -1.88
C PRO A 89 -2.28 0.63 -0.94
N GLN A 90 -1.63 0.67 0.22
CA GLN A 90 -1.70 1.76 1.20
C GLN A 90 -0.90 3.00 0.79
N VAL A 91 -0.01 2.90 -0.21
CA VAL A 91 0.82 4.00 -0.67
C VAL A 91 0.10 4.74 -1.80
N PRO A 92 -0.41 5.96 -1.57
CA PRO A 92 -1.00 6.77 -2.64
C PRO A 92 0.05 7.19 -3.65
N ILE A 93 -0.32 7.11 -4.94
CA ILE A 93 0.58 7.37 -6.07
C ILE A 93 0.13 8.62 -6.80
N ILE A 94 1.04 9.59 -6.95
CA ILE A 94 0.89 10.78 -7.77
C ILE A 94 1.77 10.60 -9.00
N VAL A 95 1.20 10.80 -10.19
CA VAL A 95 1.91 10.69 -11.46
C VAL A 95 2.23 12.07 -12.00
N MET A 96 3.45 12.25 -12.48
CA MET A 96 3.87 13.41 -13.26
C MET A 96 4.02 12.99 -14.72
N THR A 97 3.41 13.72 -15.66
CA THR A 97 3.41 13.37 -17.08
C THR A 97 3.65 14.58 -17.98
N GLY A 98 4.33 14.39 -19.10
CA GLY A 98 4.47 15.42 -20.14
C GLY A 98 3.18 15.70 -20.89
N LEU A 99 3.12 16.82 -21.62
CA LEU A 99 1.94 17.20 -22.41
C LEU A 99 1.60 16.22 -23.52
N ASP A 100 2.63 15.57 -24.11
CA ASP A 100 2.45 14.63 -25.23
C ASP A 100 1.82 13.30 -24.78
N GLU A 101 1.82 13.01 -23.49
CA GLU A 101 1.27 11.80 -22.88
C GLU A 101 -0.19 11.96 -22.44
N SER A 102 -0.77 13.15 -22.63
CA SER A 102 -2.13 13.49 -22.17
C SER A 102 -3.22 12.60 -22.78
N GLN A 103 -2.95 11.92 -23.90
CA GLN A 103 -3.88 10.97 -24.54
C GLN A 103 -4.05 9.66 -23.74
N HIS A 104 -3.17 9.35 -22.79
CA HIS A 104 -3.18 8.12 -21.98
C HIS A 104 -3.46 8.36 -20.48
N LEU A 105 -4.02 9.50 -20.10
CA LEU A 105 -4.25 9.89 -18.71
C LEU A 105 -5.13 8.89 -17.93
N ASN A 106 -6.00 8.16 -18.59
CA ASN A 106 -6.86 7.16 -17.93
C ASN A 106 -6.08 5.93 -17.46
N THR A 107 -5.00 5.54 -18.13
CA THR A 107 -4.24 4.33 -17.83
C THR A 107 -3.59 4.39 -16.42
N PRO A 108 -2.85 5.46 -16.03
CA PRO A 108 -2.30 5.55 -14.68
C PRO A 108 -3.36 5.51 -13.59
N LEU A 109 -4.53 6.15 -13.79
CA LEU A 109 -5.63 6.12 -12.85
C LEU A 109 -6.23 4.72 -12.73
N GLN A 110 -6.39 4.00 -13.84
CA GLN A 110 -6.85 2.60 -13.85
C GLN A 110 -5.86 1.67 -13.14
N LEU A 111 -4.55 1.94 -13.26
CA LEU A 111 -3.50 1.19 -12.60
C LEU A 111 -3.37 1.49 -11.11
N GLY A 112 -3.95 2.58 -10.61
CA GLY A 112 -3.96 2.87 -9.17
C GLY A 112 -3.44 4.23 -8.75
N ALA A 113 -2.98 5.08 -9.68
CA ALA A 113 -2.65 6.45 -9.36
C ALA A 113 -3.89 7.20 -8.84
N ILE A 114 -3.70 8.01 -7.82
CA ILE A 114 -4.78 8.82 -7.23
C ILE A 114 -4.84 10.23 -7.85
N ARG A 115 -3.75 10.68 -8.46
CA ARG A 115 -3.66 12.00 -9.07
C ARG A 115 -2.62 12.02 -10.20
N ILE A 116 -2.90 12.84 -11.20
CA ILE A 116 -1.98 13.13 -12.31
C ILE A 116 -1.69 14.63 -12.32
N LEU A 117 -0.42 14.98 -12.48
CA LEU A 117 0.06 16.36 -12.62
C LEU A 117 0.83 16.49 -13.93
N THR A 118 0.57 17.54 -14.70
CA THR A 118 1.32 17.84 -15.92
C THR A 118 2.68 18.45 -15.59
N LYS A 119 3.74 18.00 -16.25
CA LYS A 119 5.10 18.55 -16.13
C LYS A 119 5.26 19.86 -16.93
N PRO A 120 6.02 20.85 -16.45
CA PRO A 120 6.54 20.96 -15.09
C PRO A 120 5.42 21.39 -14.12
N PRO A 121 5.16 20.66 -13.03
CA PRO A 121 4.16 21.09 -12.07
C PRO A 121 4.65 22.34 -11.31
N ARG A 122 3.75 23.25 -11.01
CA ARG A 122 4.06 24.30 -10.04
C ARG A 122 4.36 23.64 -8.69
N LEU A 123 5.44 24.03 -8.05
CA LEU A 123 5.90 23.42 -6.81
C LEU A 123 4.83 23.43 -5.70
N THR A 124 4.06 24.53 -5.59
CA THR A 124 2.93 24.63 -4.65
C THR A 124 1.86 23.58 -4.90
N ILE A 125 1.50 23.34 -6.17
CA ILE A 125 0.50 22.33 -6.55
C ILE A 125 1.01 20.92 -6.23
N LEU A 126 2.29 20.64 -6.49
CA LEU A 126 2.91 19.38 -6.13
C LEU A 126 2.92 19.16 -4.62
N MET A 127 3.34 20.17 -3.85
CA MET A 127 3.36 20.08 -2.37
C MET A 127 1.95 19.89 -1.79
N ASP A 128 0.94 20.56 -2.32
CA ASP A 128 -0.45 20.42 -1.86
C ASP A 128 -1.00 19.03 -2.23
N ALA A 129 -0.65 18.50 -3.41
CA ALA A 129 -1.00 17.14 -3.80
C ALA A 129 -0.36 16.11 -2.88
N ILE A 130 0.93 16.28 -2.52
CA ILE A 130 1.64 15.42 -1.60
C ILE A 130 1.03 15.46 -0.20
N ARG A 131 0.72 16.65 0.32
CA ARG A 131 0.06 16.80 1.63
C ARG A 131 -1.31 16.11 1.66
N ALA A 132 -2.12 16.31 0.62
CA ALA A 132 -3.43 15.68 0.50
C ALA A 132 -3.29 14.14 0.41
N ALA A 133 -2.34 13.65 -0.40
CA ALA A 133 -2.06 12.22 -0.49
C ALA A 133 -1.56 11.63 0.84
N ALA A 134 -0.73 12.35 1.55
CA ALA A 134 -0.19 11.91 2.84
C ALA A 134 -1.23 11.87 3.98
N GLN A 135 -2.40 12.48 3.78
CA GLN A 135 -3.55 12.34 4.70
C GLN A 135 -4.36 11.07 4.40
N PHE A 136 -4.00 10.34 3.34
CA PHE A 136 -4.59 9.06 3.03
C PHE A 136 -4.16 8.08 4.12
N GLU A 137 -5.07 7.81 5.04
CA GLU A 137 -4.90 6.79 6.07
C GLU A 137 -5.60 5.52 5.60
N PRO A 138 -5.12 4.33 5.98
CA PRO A 138 -5.90 3.10 5.81
C PRO A 138 -7.30 3.34 6.39
N ALA A 139 -8.35 2.85 5.73
CA ALA A 139 -9.74 3.02 6.17
C ALA A 139 -9.97 2.46 7.59
N GLY A 140 -9.05 1.63 8.08
CA GLY A 140 -9.05 1.13 9.45
C GLY A 140 -7.84 0.25 9.74
N MET A 141 -7.59 0.09 11.04
CA MET A 141 -6.63 -0.85 11.57
C MET A 141 -7.29 -1.70 12.66
N VAL A 142 -7.08 -2.99 12.62
CA VAL A 142 -7.60 -3.93 13.61
C VAL A 142 -6.44 -4.71 14.22
N ARG A 143 -6.42 -4.78 15.56
CA ARG A 143 -5.43 -5.54 16.32
C ARG A 143 -6.11 -6.47 17.32
N GLY A 144 -5.48 -7.60 17.61
CA GLY A 144 -5.96 -8.54 18.63
C GLY A 144 -7.17 -9.37 18.20
N ILE A 145 -7.65 -9.23 16.97
CA ILE A 145 -8.72 -10.05 16.40
C ILE A 145 -8.12 -10.98 15.35
N GLY A 146 -8.54 -12.24 15.36
CA GLY A 146 -8.09 -13.22 14.36
C GLY A 146 -8.52 -12.83 12.95
N LEU A 147 -7.64 -13.06 11.97
CA LEU A 147 -7.90 -12.74 10.56
C LEU A 147 -9.20 -13.38 10.06
N ASN A 148 -9.47 -14.62 10.44
CA ASN A 148 -10.68 -15.37 10.04
C ASN A 148 -11.96 -14.65 10.48
N SER A 149 -11.99 -14.06 11.68
CA SER A 149 -13.16 -13.32 12.18
C SER A 149 -13.39 -12.03 11.39
N ILE A 150 -12.31 -11.34 11.02
CA ILE A 150 -12.40 -10.13 10.18
C ILE A 150 -12.89 -10.49 8.78
N LEU A 151 -12.40 -11.56 8.17
CA LEU A 151 -12.85 -12.01 6.86
C LEU A 151 -14.35 -12.39 6.85
N GLN A 152 -14.82 -13.08 7.89
CA GLN A 152 -16.25 -13.40 8.03
C GLN A 152 -17.12 -12.14 8.15
N LEU A 153 -16.68 -11.14 8.93
CA LEU A 153 -17.38 -9.86 9.04
C LEU A 153 -17.44 -9.14 7.69
N LEU A 154 -16.30 -9.04 6.98
CA LEU A 154 -16.23 -8.41 5.67
C LEU A 154 -17.04 -9.16 4.61
N SER A 155 -17.14 -10.48 4.72
CA SER A 155 -17.97 -11.31 3.86
C SER A 155 -19.46 -11.03 4.10
N TRP A 156 -19.88 -10.93 5.35
CA TRP A 156 -21.28 -10.60 5.68
C TRP A 156 -21.66 -9.20 5.17
N GLU A 157 -20.78 -8.21 5.36
CA GLU A 157 -20.96 -6.84 4.87
C GLU A 157 -20.79 -6.72 3.34
N LYS A 158 -20.42 -7.80 2.64
CA LYS A 158 -20.09 -7.82 1.19
C LYS A 158 -19.09 -6.74 0.78
N LYS A 159 -18.11 -6.48 1.66
CA LYS A 159 -17.12 -5.44 1.43
C LYS A 159 -16.14 -5.83 0.31
N SER A 160 -15.71 -4.79 -0.43
CA SER A 160 -14.62 -4.91 -1.40
C SER A 160 -13.46 -4.04 -0.89
N CYS A 161 -12.35 -4.66 -0.53
CA CYS A 161 -11.21 -3.98 0.07
C CYS A 161 -9.93 -4.79 -0.15
N THR A 162 -8.80 -4.17 0.15
CA THR A 162 -7.50 -4.85 0.30
C THR A 162 -7.10 -4.82 1.77
N LEU A 163 -6.75 -5.98 2.30
CA LEU A 163 -6.19 -6.12 3.65
C LEU A 163 -4.68 -6.25 3.56
N THR A 164 -3.96 -5.43 4.31
CA THR A 164 -2.55 -5.63 4.62
C THR A 164 -2.47 -6.36 5.94
N VAL A 165 -1.97 -7.59 5.92
CA VAL A 165 -1.85 -8.47 7.07
C VAL A 165 -0.40 -8.49 7.51
N LYS A 166 -0.12 -8.14 8.78
CA LYS A 166 1.25 -8.01 9.31
C LYS A 166 1.42 -8.89 10.54
N SER A 167 2.52 -9.63 10.58
CA SER A 167 2.93 -10.43 11.73
C SER A 167 4.46 -10.43 11.84
N GLU A 168 5.02 -11.10 12.85
CA GLU A 168 6.47 -11.33 12.95
C GLU A 168 7.01 -12.13 11.76
N ALA A 169 6.18 -12.97 11.11
CA ALA A 169 6.56 -13.75 9.93
C ALA A 169 6.69 -12.89 8.66
N GLY A 170 6.15 -11.67 8.67
CA GLY A 170 6.22 -10.74 7.55
C GLY A 170 4.93 -9.98 7.31
N MET A 171 4.77 -9.51 6.06
CA MET A 171 3.61 -8.78 5.59
C MET A 171 3.07 -9.44 4.33
N GLY A 172 1.74 -9.61 4.27
CA GLY A 172 1.03 -10.12 3.10
C GLY A 172 -0.25 -9.34 2.81
N LEU A 173 -0.85 -9.63 1.67
CA LEU A 173 -2.04 -8.94 1.18
C LEU A 173 -3.15 -9.94 0.89
N LEU A 174 -4.38 -9.59 1.28
CA LEU A 174 -5.61 -10.27 0.89
C LEU A 174 -6.51 -9.29 0.17
N TYR A 175 -7.05 -9.70 -0.95
CA TYR A 175 -7.93 -8.88 -1.78
C TYR A 175 -9.34 -9.45 -1.77
N LEU A 176 -10.30 -8.63 -1.35
CA LEU A 176 -11.69 -9.01 -1.25
C LEU A 176 -12.53 -8.27 -2.30
N LYS A 177 -13.43 -9.01 -2.97
CA LYS A 177 -14.52 -8.45 -3.78
C LYS A 177 -15.83 -9.04 -3.31
N HIS A 178 -16.79 -8.17 -2.99
CA HIS A 178 -18.12 -8.56 -2.49
C HIS A 178 -18.07 -9.55 -1.32
N GLY A 179 -17.05 -9.41 -0.45
CA GLY A 179 -16.87 -10.26 0.72
C GLY A 179 -16.14 -11.58 0.49
N GLU A 180 -15.77 -11.90 -0.75
CA GLU A 180 -15.00 -13.10 -1.10
C GLU A 180 -13.52 -12.76 -1.31
N VAL A 181 -12.63 -13.64 -0.86
CA VAL A 181 -11.19 -13.50 -1.12
C VAL A 181 -10.91 -13.91 -2.55
N VAL A 182 -10.57 -12.94 -3.39
CA VAL A 182 -10.34 -13.16 -4.83
C VAL A 182 -8.88 -13.28 -5.23
N HIS A 183 -7.96 -12.84 -4.36
CA HIS A 183 -6.53 -12.94 -4.57
C HIS A 183 -5.79 -12.78 -3.25
N ALA A 184 -4.57 -13.32 -3.18
CA ALA A 184 -3.64 -13.12 -2.08
C ALA A 184 -2.21 -13.00 -2.60
N ALA A 185 -1.34 -12.31 -1.85
CA ALA A 185 0.08 -12.22 -2.14
C ALA A 185 0.89 -12.24 -0.83
N TYR A 186 1.90 -13.09 -0.78
CA TYR A 186 2.84 -13.16 0.32
C TYR A 186 4.21 -13.64 -0.18
N ARG A 187 5.27 -12.80 -0.01
CA ARG A 187 6.60 -13.04 -0.57
C ARG A 187 6.54 -13.24 -2.08
N GLU A 188 6.98 -14.38 -2.58
CA GLU A 188 6.94 -14.75 -4.00
C GLU A 188 5.69 -15.55 -4.38
N GLU A 189 4.86 -15.91 -3.41
CA GLU A 189 3.63 -16.68 -3.64
C GLU A 189 2.42 -15.81 -3.85
N GLU A 190 1.50 -16.29 -4.69
CA GLU A 190 0.25 -15.62 -5.04
C GLU A 190 -0.92 -16.61 -5.07
N GLY A 191 -2.14 -16.07 -4.98
CA GLY A 191 -3.37 -16.88 -5.04
C GLY A 191 -3.57 -17.76 -3.81
N LEU A 192 -4.06 -18.98 -3.99
CA LEU A 192 -4.40 -19.91 -2.92
C LEU A 192 -3.23 -20.23 -1.98
N PRO A 193 -2.00 -20.52 -2.46
CA PRO A 193 -0.88 -20.79 -1.58
C PRO A 193 -0.60 -19.63 -0.61
N ALA A 194 -0.56 -18.39 -1.13
CA ALA A 194 -0.37 -17.20 -0.31
C ALA A 194 -1.53 -17.02 0.69
N ALA A 195 -2.78 -17.23 0.26
CA ALA A 195 -3.94 -17.10 1.14
C ALA A 195 -3.84 -18.06 2.33
N TYR A 196 -3.53 -19.33 2.10
CA TYR A 196 -3.39 -20.31 3.18
C TYR A 196 -2.27 -19.96 4.16
N GLN A 197 -1.14 -19.43 3.67
CA GLN A 197 -0.06 -18.99 4.56
C GLN A 197 -0.48 -17.83 5.47
N LEU A 198 -1.26 -16.88 4.96
CA LEU A 198 -1.73 -15.73 5.74
C LEU A 198 -2.82 -16.13 6.75
N LEU A 199 -3.73 -17.04 6.36
CA LEU A 199 -4.85 -17.47 7.19
C LEU A 199 -4.47 -18.24 8.45
N ILE A 200 -3.27 -18.81 8.49
CA ILE A 200 -2.75 -19.52 9.66
C ILE A 200 -1.98 -18.62 10.65
N TRP A 201 -1.84 -17.32 10.34
CA TRP A 201 -1.19 -16.40 11.27
C TRP A 201 -2.08 -16.12 12.48
N ASP A 202 -1.49 -16.25 13.68
CA ASP A 202 -2.20 -15.92 14.90
C ASP A 202 -2.24 -14.42 15.12
N ARG A 203 -3.46 -13.87 15.23
CA ARG A 203 -3.77 -12.47 15.56
C ARG A 203 -2.85 -11.42 14.91
N PRO A 204 -2.74 -11.41 13.58
CA PRO A 204 -1.93 -10.42 12.90
C PRO A 204 -2.52 -9.01 13.05
N ASP A 205 -1.68 -7.99 12.89
CA ASP A 205 -2.15 -6.63 12.66
C ASP A 205 -2.75 -6.52 11.26
N ILE A 206 -3.96 -5.98 11.15
CA ILE A 206 -4.70 -5.89 9.90
C ILE A 206 -5.00 -4.42 9.60
N GLU A 207 -4.49 -3.93 8.49
CA GLU A 207 -4.86 -2.63 7.91
C GLU A 207 -5.73 -2.88 6.67
N PHE A 208 -6.72 -2.05 6.43
CA PHE A 208 -7.56 -2.19 5.24
C PHE A 208 -7.75 -0.88 4.49
N VAL A 209 -7.84 -1.00 3.16
CA VAL A 209 -8.08 0.08 2.22
C VAL A 209 -9.33 -0.29 1.41
N GLU A 210 -10.27 0.64 1.26
CA GLU A 210 -11.54 0.42 0.53
C GLU A 210 -11.35 0.38 -0.99
N THR A 211 -10.30 -0.29 -1.45
CA THR A 211 -10.05 -0.54 -2.88
C THR A 211 -9.60 -1.97 -3.09
N CYS A 212 -10.06 -2.60 -4.17
CA CYS A 212 -9.59 -3.91 -4.61
C CYS A 212 -9.33 -3.84 -6.12
N ARG A 213 -8.06 -3.72 -6.51
CA ARG A 213 -7.64 -3.53 -7.90
C ARG A 213 -6.77 -4.69 -8.36
N VAL A 214 -7.34 -5.90 -8.37
CA VAL A 214 -6.60 -7.10 -8.76
C VAL A 214 -7.46 -7.97 -9.67
N GLN A 215 -6.82 -8.71 -10.58
CA GLN A 215 -7.48 -9.79 -11.32
C GLN A 215 -7.68 -10.97 -10.35
N PRO A 216 -8.90 -11.54 -10.26
CA PRO A 216 -9.15 -12.70 -9.44
C PRO A 216 -8.28 -13.89 -9.86
N THR A 217 -7.70 -14.58 -8.87
CA THR A 217 -6.94 -15.83 -9.05
C THR A 217 -7.43 -16.91 -8.10
N ILE A 218 -8.32 -16.54 -7.16
CA ILE A 218 -9.00 -17.46 -6.25
C ILE A 218 -10.47 -17.44 -6.64
N ASP A 219 -10.98 -18.63 -6.98
CA ASP A 219 -12.39 -18.89 -7.29
C ASP A 219 -12.89 -19.94 -6.30
N LEU A 220 -12.87 -19.59 -5.01
CA LEU A 220 -13.26 -20.46 -3.91
C LEU A 220 -14.06 -19.65 -2.91
N PRO A 221 -15.26 -20.11 -2.47
CA PRO A 221 -16.04 -19.43 -1.45
C PRO A 221 -15.23 -19.25 -0.17
N LEU A 222 -15.38 -18.11 0.51
CA LEU A 222 -14.65 -17.82 1.74
C LEU A 222 -14.80 -18.94 2.79
N THR A 223 -15.99 -19.49 2.93
CA THR A 223 -16.26 -20.59 3.88
C THR A 223 -15.38 -21.81 3.61
N GLU A 224 -15.23 -22.19 2.35
CA GLU A 224 -14.41 -23.32 1.94
C GLU A 224 -12.90 -23.00 2.11
N LEU A 225 -12.50 -21.78 1.76
CA LEU A 225 -11.13 -21.29 1.97
C LEU A 225 -10.74 -21.35 3.45
N LEU A 226 -11.59 -20.90 4.35
CA LEU A 226 -11.35 -20.93 5.80
C LEU A 226 -11.33 -22.35 6.35
N MET A 227 -12.19 -23.23 5.86
CA MET A 227 -12.24 -24.63 6.28
C MET A 227 -10.97 -25.37 5.86
N ASN A 228 -10.50 -25.16 4.63
CA ASN A 228 -9.26 -25.74 4.15
C ASN A 228 -8.04 -25.22 4.93
N ALA A 229 -7.99 -23.93 5.26
CA ALA A 229 -6.94 -23.35 6.09
C ALA A 229 -6.91 -23.96 7.50
N ALA A 230 -8.06 -24.22 8.11
CA ALA A 230 -8.16 -24.86 9.43
C ALA A 230 -7.58 -26.30 9.40
N LEU A 231 -7.87 -27.08 8.37
CA LEU A 231 -7.31 -28.42 8.20
C LEU A 231 -5.76 -28.42 8.10
N ILE A 232 -5.19 -27.40 7.46
CA ILE A 232 -3.74 -27.22 7.38
C ILE A 232 -3.14 -26.95 8.77
N THR A 233 -3.85 -26.20 9.60
CA THR A 233 -3.41 -25.86 10.97
C THR A 233 -3.42 -27.09 11.86
N ASP A 234 -4.46 -27.92 11.81
CA ASP A 234 -4.61 -29.13 12.62
C ASP A 234 -3.50 -30.16 12.31
N HIS A 235 -3.11 -30.31 11.05
CA HIS A 235 -2.00 -31.19 10.65
C HIS A 235 -0.61 -30.69 11.08
N ARG A 236 -0.47 -29.43 11.50
CA ARG A 236 0.80 -28.86 12.01
C ARG A 236 0.93 -28.90 13.52
N SER A 237 -0.14 -29.16 14.26
CA SER A 237 -0.08 -29.36 15.70
C SER A 237 0.52 -30.76 15.95
N PRO A 238 1.67 -30.90 16.67
CA PRO A 238 2.16 -32.21 17.05
C PRO A 238 1.12 -32.85 17.99
N GLU A 239 0.76 -34.13 17.68
CA GLU A 239 0.02 -34.96 18.60
C GLU A 239 0.68 -34.86 19.99
N PHE A 240 -0.06 -34.35 20.97
CA PHE A 240 0.33 -34.56 22.35
C PHE A 240 0.27 -36.05 22.60
N GLY A 241 1.45 -36.69 22.51
CA GLY A 241 1.62 -38.07 22.90
C GLY A 241 1.19 -38.27 24.33
N GLU A 242 0.27 -39.17 24.49
CA GLU A 242 -0.06 -39.79 25.76
C GLU A 242 1.22 -40.36 26.40
N ALA A 243 1.48 -39.97 27.62
CA ALA A 243 2.28 -40.75 28.55
C ALA A 243 1.72 -40.55 29.96
#